data_c4991dc6fd75a8c26f929e2c7eef311d
#
_entry.id   c4991dc6fd75a8c26f929e2c7eef311d
#
_cell.length_a   1.000
_cell.length_b   1.000
_cell.length_c   1.000
_cell.angle_alpha   90.00
_cell.angle_beta   90.00
_cell.angle_gamma   90.00
#
_symmetry.space_group_name_H-M   'P 1'
#
loop_
_entity.id
_entity.type
_entity.pdbx_description
1 polymer ?
#
loop_
_entity_poly.entity_id
_entity_poly.type
_entity_poly.pdbx_seq_one_letter_code
_entity_poly.pdbx_strand_id
1 'polypeptide(L)'
;MIYSTSTYNHDLGSKDSYFDSDGNRTGSGTHGYALHYSVPFGNWQIAFNRNHYRYHQAIAGYNENYDYSGNSDNTDLGLTRMLYRNSHRKIDVTAKVWKRESHNFINDAEIEVQQRHTAGWAVNLNHQEYIGNAVVNLGLGYKRGTGADNSLRAPEEEFGEGTSRMKIITVDAGLLWPFTLGNQQLSYDSSFHGQWNKTPLITQDQLSIGGRYTVRGFDGEVTLMGERGWYWNNNLNWQYKGRHQVYLGLDVGHVSGPSTEMQLGKTLAGAVIGFKGQIKAGGQWYYDIFAGKPIYKPQYFRTDRTNVGFSLNYSM
;
A
#
# COMPACT_ATOMS: atom_id res chain seq x y z
N MET A 1 7.82 -17.63 -20.04
CA MET A 1 8.91 -16.78 -19.52
C MET A 1 8.79 -16.79 -18.01
N ILE A 2 9.82 -17.20 -17.31
CA ILE A 2 9.88 -17.17 -15.84
C ILE A 2 10.22 -15.74 -15.44
N TYR A 3 9.46 -15.17 -14.49
CA TYR A 3 9.68 -13.82 -14.01
C TYR A 3 9.97 -13.85 -12.51
N SER A 4 11.05 -13.24 -12.10
CA SER A 4 11.40 -13.05 -10.70
C SER A 4 11.83 -11.60 -10.46
N THR A 5 11.40 -11.02 -9.36
CA THR A 5 11.85 -9.72 -8.88
C THR A 5 12.17 -9.79 -7.41
N SER A 6 13.19 -9.05 -7.01
CA SER A 6 13.47 -8.76 -5.62
C SER A 6 13.57 -7.25 -5.45
N THR A 7 12.97 -6.73 -4.38
CA THR A 7 13.00 -5.32 -4.05
C THR A 7 13.51 -5.16 -2.63
N TYR A 8 14.43 -4.25 -2.43
CA TYR A 8 14.89 -3.82 -1.11
C TYR A 8 14.41 -2.38 -0.87
N ASN A 9 13.74 -2.16 0.25
CA ASN A 9 13.28 -0.85 0.66
C ASN A 9 13.98 -0.46 1.96
N HIS A 10 14.44 0.76 2.01
CA HIS A 10 15.00 1.37 3.22
C HIS A 10 14.39 2.76 3.36
N ASP A 11 13.73 2.98 4.49
CA ASP A 11 13.25 4.29 4.87
C ASP A 11 14.26 4.88 5.88
N LEU A 12 14.72 6.09 5.62
CA LEU A 12 15.67 6.79 6.48
C LEU A 12 15.02 7.30 7.78
N GLY A 13 13.70 7.18 7.89
CA GLY A 13 12.93 7.58 9.06
C GLY A 13 12.80 9.09 9.22
N SER A 14 12.15 9.49 10.31
CA SER A 14 11.98 10.89 10.71
C SER A 14 13.30 11.50 11.17
N LYS A 15 13.46 12.82 10.98
CA LYS A 15 14.59 13.60 11.51
C LYS A 15 14.54 13.77 13.02
N ASP A 16 13.40 13.52 13.64
CA ASP A 16 13.23 13.57 15.08
C ASP A 16 13.83 12.33 15.71
N SER A 17 15.16 12.37 15.87
CA SER A 17 15.87 11.33 16.61
C SER A 17 15.68 11.59 18.11
N TYR A 18 15.15 10.61 18.78
CA TYR A 18 15.12 10.55 20.24
C TYR A 18 16.40 9.87 20.74
N PHE A 19 16.75 10.10 22.00
CA PHE A 19 17.84 9.41 22.66
C PHE A 19 17.26 8.28 23.52
N ASP A 20 17.87 7.11 23.46
CA ASP A 20 17.56 6.00 24.37
C ASP A 20 18.06 6.29 25.80
N SER A 21 17.77 5.37 26.74
CA SER A 21 18.25 5.47 28.14
C SER A 21 19.75 5.55 28.28
N ASP A 22 20.49 5.07 27.30
CA ASP A 22 21.96 5.06 27.26
C ASP A 22 22.54 6.29 26.54
N GLY A 23 21.68 7.21 26.08
CA GLY A 23 22.07 8.44 25.41
C GLY A 23 22.44 8.25 23.92
N ASN A 24 22.13 7.09 23.33
CA ASN A 24 22.32 6.86 21.92
C ASN A 24 21.16 7.45 21.12
N ARG A 25 21.46 7.93 19.93
CA ARG A 25 20.45 8.46 19.02
C ARG A 25 19.63 7.33 18.44
N THR A 26 18.35 7.24 18.81
CA THR A 26 17.39 6.30 18.20
C THR A 26 16.64 7.03 17.09
N GLY A 27 16.82 6.58 15.86
CA GLY A 27 16.00 7.03 14.73
C GLY A 27 14.82 6.09 14.50
N SER A 28 13.76 6.55 13.85
CA SER A 28 12.78 5.65 13.26
C SER A 28 13.28 5.17 11.90
N GLY A 29 12.91 3.97 11.51
CA GLY A 29 13.26 3.45 10.20
C GLY A 29 12.50 2.19 9.85
N THR A 30 12.37 1.94 8.55
CA THR A 30 11.79 0.70 8.04
C THR A 30 12.68 0.16 6.94
N HIS A 31 12.96 -1.13 6.97
CA HIS A 31 13.63 -1.81 5.89
C HIS A 31 12.95 -3.14 5.59
N GLY A 32 13.05 -3.59 4.36
CA GLY A 32 12.42 -4.83 3.97
C GLY A 32 12.87 -5.30 2.60
N TYR A 33 12.51 -6.52 2.29
CA TYR A 33 12.68 -7.09 0.97
C TYR A 33 11.39 -7.74 0.49
N ALA A 34 11.19 -7.73 -0.83
CA ALA A 34 10.11 -8.42 -1.50
C ALA A 34 10.70 -9.39 -2.55
N LEU A 35 10.24 -10.61 -2.55
CA LEU A 35 10.55 -11.62 -3.55
C LEU A 35 9.28 -11.98 -4.31
N HIS A 36 9.32 -11.88 -5.62
CA HIS A 36 8.27 -12.36 -6.50
C HIS A 36 8.83 -13.36 -7.50
N TYR A 37 8.16 -14.49 -7.65
CA TYR A 37 8.49 -15.51 -8.66
C TYR A 37 7.21 -16.00 -9.32
N SER A 38 7.18 -16.00 -10.67
CA SER A 38 6.01 -16.49 -11.39
C SER A 38 6.35 -17.32 -12.62
N VAL A 39 5.53 -18.32 -12.88
CA VAL A 39 5.66 -19.26 -13.99
C VAL A 39 4.33 -19.34 -14.74
N PRO A 40 4.26 -18.89 -16.00
CA PRO A 40 3.10 -19.07 -16.86
C PRO A 40 3.13 -20.45 -17.55
N PHE A 41 1.97 -21.06 -17.70
CA PHE A 41 1.77 -22.32 -18.46
C PHE A 41 0.39 -22.32 -19.12
N GLY A 42 0.35 -22.20 -20.44
CA GLY A 42 -0.90 -22.03 -21.18
C GLY A 42 -1.65 -20.78 -20.73
N ASN A 43 -2.91 -20.97 -20.33
CA ASN A 43 -3.76 -19.89 -19.80
C ASN A 43 -3.69 -19.74 -18.28
N TRP A 44 -2.72 -20.38 -17.65
CA TRP A 44 -2.50 -20.35 -16.22
C TRP A 44 -1.18 -19.69 -15.86
N GLN A 45 -1.11 -19.17 -14.64
CA GLN A 45 0.12 -18.66 -14.04
C GLN A 45 0.12 -19.02 -12.56
N ILE A 46 1.21 -19.61 -12.08
CA ILE A 46 1.48 -19.74 -10.64
C ILE A 46 2.40 -18.59 -10.26
N ALA A 47 2.13 -17.94 -9.13
CA ALA A 47 2.96 -16.88 -8.57
C ALA A 47 3.17 -17.12 -7.08
N PHE A 48 4.41 -16.96 -6.64
CA PHE A 48 4.81 -16.96 -5.24
C PHE A 48 5.31 -15.58 -4.88
N ASN A 49 4.83 -15.05 -3.74
CA ASN A 49 5.30 -13.79 -3.19
C ASN A 49 5.72 -13.96 -1.74
N ARG A 50 6.82 -13.33 -1.35
CA ARG A 50 7.23 -13.19 0.05
C ARG A 50 7.71 -11.77 0.28
N ASN A 51 7.16 -11.11 1.30
CA ASN A 51 7.56 -9.79 1.75
C ASN A 51 7.95 -9.87 3.21
N HIS A 52 9.09 -9.30 3.54
CA HIS A 52 9.59 -9.18 4.90
C HIS A 52 9.86 -7.72 5.21
N TYR A 53 9.35 -7.22 6.34
CA TYR A 53 9.54 -5.86 6.82
C TYR A 53 10.01 -5.89 8.26
N ARG A 54 10.95 -4.99 8.57
CA ARG A 54 11.35 -4.65 9.94
C ARG A 54 11.22 -3.16 10.10
N TYR A 55 10.72 -2.73 11.24
CA TYR A 55 10.65 -1.33 11.60
C TYR A 55 11.10 -1.15 13.05
N HIS A 56 11.55 0.04 13.34
CA HIS A 56 11.84 0.50 14.69
C HIS A 56 11.46 1.97 14.80
N GLN A 57 10.98 2.36 15.96
CA GLN A 57 10.50 3.71 16.26
C GLN A 57 10.70 4.01 17.74
N ALA A 58 11.28 5.15 18.04
CA ALA A 58 11.35 5.62 19.42
C ALA A 58 9.99 6.18 19.85
N ILE A 59 9.48 5.69 20.98
CA ILE A 59 8.24 6.18 21.60
C ILE A 59 8.61 6.89 22.90
N ALA A 60 8.16 8.16 23.03
CA ALA A 60 8.35 8.92 24.24
C ALA A 60 7.48 8.34 25.38
N GLY A 61 8.12 7.85 26.43
CA GLY A 61 7.48 7.48 27.68
C GLY A 61 7.49 8.61 28.70
N TYR A 62 6.98 8.36 29.90
CA TYR A 62 6.89 9.39 30.94
C TYR A 62 8.26 9.82 31.47
N ASN A 63 9.18 8.88 31.68
CA ASN A 63 10.52 9.13 32.21
C ASN A 63 11.67 8.76 31.26
N GLU A 64 11.39 7.98 30.22
CA GLU A 64 12.38 7.48 29.26
C GLU A 64 11.73 7.24 27.90
N ASN A 65 12.54 7.12 26.86
CA ASN A 65 12.08 6.70 25.55
C ASN A 65 12.18 5.18 25.42
N TYR A 66 11.16 4.57 24.82
CA TYR A 66 11.14 3.14 24.55
C TYR A 66 11.43 2.90 23.06
N ASP A 67 12.24 1.88 22.77
CA ASP A 67 12.38 1.38 21.40
C ASP A 67 11.24 0.43 21.09
N TYR A 68 10.31 0.89 20.25
CA TYR A 68 9.23 0.05 19.72
C TYR A 68 9.64 -0.46 18.35
N SER A 69 9.77 -1.77 18.23
CA SER A 69 10.19 -2.41 16.99
C SER A 69 9.26 -3.55 16.62
N GLY A 70 9.35 -3.98 15.37
CA GLY A 70 8.58 -5.12 14.92
C GLY A 70 9.08 -5.69 13.60
N ASN A 71 8.62 -6.88 13.33
CA ASN A 71 8.81 -7.55 12.05
C ASN A 71 7.48 -8.10 11.53
N SER A 72 7.36 -8.20 10.22
CA SER A 72 6.22 -8.79 9.56
C SER A 72 6.66 -9.58 8.33
N ASP A 73 6.25 -10.83 8.27
CA ASP A 73 6.42 -11.74 7.14
C ASP A 73 5.06 -12.00 6.49
N ASN A 74 4.95 -11.71 5.20
CA ASN A 74 3.79 -12.03 4.40
C ASN A 74 4.19 -12.96 3.27
N THR A 75 3.52 -14.09 3.16
CA THR A 75 3.77 -15.08 2.10
C THR A 75 2.46 -15.43 1.43
N ASP A 76 2.43 -15.44 0.11
CA ASP A 76 1.28 -15.93 -0.65
C ASP A 76 1.68 -16.78 -1.86
N LEU A 77 0.81 -17.73 -2.18
CA LEU A 77 0.87 -18.55 -3.39
C LEU A 77 -0.44 -18.35 -4.15
N GLY A 78 -0.34 -17.85 -5.37
CA GLY A 78 -1.47 -17.55 -6.23
C GLY A 78 -1.50 -18.41 -7.49
N LEU A 79 -2.71 -18.79 -7.90
CA LEU A 79 -3.00 -19.43 -9.18
C LEU A 79 -3.94 -18.51 -9.96
N THR A 80 -3.45 -17.99 -11.08
CA THR A 80 -4.24 -17.15 -11.99
C THR A 80 -4.63 -17.94 -13.22
N ARG A 81 -5.89 -17.82 -13.62
CA ARG A 81 -6.41 -18.33 -14.87
C ARG A 81 -6.93 -17.21 -15.74
N MET A 82 -6.43 -17.10 -16.95
CA MET A 82 -6.99 -16.25 -17.99
C MET A 82 -8.28 -16.89 -18.49
N LEU A 83 -9.44 -16.24 -18.22
CA LEU A 83 -10.75 -16.71 -18.61
C LEU A 83 -11.09 -16.31 -20.04
N TYR A 84 -10.70 -15.09 -20.41
CA TYR A 84 -10.99 -14.53 -21.71
C TYR A 84 -9.92 -13.52 -22.13
N ARG A 85 -9.57 -13.51 -23.42
CA ARG A 85 -8.68 -12.52 -24.02
C ARG A 85 -8.98 -12.34 -25.50
N ASN A 86 -9.06 -11.09 -25.92
CA ASN A 86 -9.04 -10.69 -27.33
C ASN A 86 -8.16 -9.44 -27.50
N SER A 87 -8.23 -8.74 -28.63
CA SER A 87 -7.45 -7.52 -28.88
C SER A 87 -7.78 -6.34 -27.98
N HIS A 88 -8.99 -6.32 -27.38
CA HIS A 88 -9.50 -5.18 -26.63
C HIS A 88 -9.76 -5.51 -25.15
N ARG A 89 -9.85 -6.79 -24.82
CA ARG A 89 -10.30 -7.22 -23.48
C ARG A 89 -9.49 -8.38 -22.94
N LYS A 90 -9.21 -8.33 -21.65
CA LYS A 90 -8.63 -9.44 -20.89
C LYS A 90 -9.40 -9.60 -19.59
N ILE A 91 -9.80 -10.84 -19.27
CA ILE A 91 -10.43 -11.20 -17.99
C ILE A 91 -9.65 -12.35 -17.39
N ASP A 92 -9.23 -12.19 -16.14
CA ASP A 92 -8.58 -13.25 -15.38
C ASP A 92 -9.14 -13.35 -13.95
N VAL A 93 -9.04 -14.54 -13.39
CA VAL A 93 -9.34 -14.83 -12.00
C VAL A 93 -8.10 -15.36 -11.32
N THR A 94 -7.81 -14.84 -10.14
CA THR A 94 -6.71 -15.29 -9.28
C THR A 94 -7.27 -15.83 -7.98
N ALA A 95 -6.97 -17.08 -7.66
CA ALA A 95 -7.16 -17.64 -6.34
C ALA A 95 -5.80 -17.70 -5.64
N LYS A 96 -5.73 -17.26 -4.39
CA LYS A 96 -4.49 -17.31 -3.60
C LYS A 96 -4.73 -17.84 -2.20
N VAL A 97 -3.75 -18.51 -1.66
CA VAL A 97 -3.61 -18.78 -0.24
C VAL A 97 -2.51 -17.88 0.31
N TRP A 98 -2.69 -17.38 1.52
CA TRP A 98 -1.77 -16.42 2.13
C TRP A 98 -1.60 -16.71 3.62
N LYS A 99 -0.44 -16.30 4.15
CA LYS A 99 -0.17 -16.24 5.58
C LYS A 99 0.59 -14.96 5.92
N ARG A 100 0.36 -14.46 7.13
CA ARG A 100 1.03 -13.32 7.72
C ARG A 100 1.43 -13.66 9.14
N GLU A 101 2.68 -13.37 9.46
CA GLU A 101 3.25 -13.44 10.79
C GLU A 101 3.78 -12.05 11.16
N SER A 102 3.48 -11.56 12.36
CA SER A 102 4.07 -10.32 12.85
C SER A 102 4.31 -10.38 14.35
N HIS A 103 5.42 -9.78 14.77
CA HIS A 103 5.90 -9.71 16.14
C HIS A 103 6.26 -8.26 16.44
N ASN A 104 5.89 -7.78 17.60
CA ASN A 104 6.19 -6.44 18.08
C ASN A 104 6.92 -6.51 19.41
N PHE A 105 7.82 -5.57 19.64
CA PHE A 105 8.71 -5.55 20.79
C PHE A 105 8.75 -4.14 21.39
N ILE A 106 8.95 -4.06 22.71
CA ILE A 106 9.35 -2.86 23.43
C ILE A 106 10.67 -3.18 24.14
N ASN A 107 11.74 -2.44 23.83
CA ASN A 107 13.08 -2.67 24.38
C ASN A 107 13.49 -4.16 24.33
N ASP A 108 13.36 -4.78 23.16
CA ASP A 108 13.60 -6.20 22.88
C ASP A 108 12.67 -7.22 23.56
N ALA A 109 11.74 -6.78 24.42
CA ALA A 109 10.72 -7.64 25.00
C ALA A 109 9.52 -7.78 24.05
N GLU A 110 9.16 -9.01 23.68
CA GLU A 110 8.00 -9.26 22.82
C GLU A 110 6.69 -8.91 23.51
N ILE A 111 5.81 -8.22 22.77
CA ILE A 111 4.46 -7.90 23.21
C ILE A 111 3.54 -9.04 22.74
N GLU A 112 3.38 -10.07 23.55
CA GLU A 112 2.62 -11.28 23.19
C GLU A 112 1.20 -11.00 22.70
N VAL A 113 0.49 -10.01 23.28
CA VAL A 113 -0.86 -9.61 22.85
C VAL A 113 -0.91 -8.98 21.46
N GLN A 114 0.24 -8.57 20.91
CA GLN A 114 0.36 -8.02 19.57
C GLN A 114 0.93 -9.03 18.56
N GLN A 115 1.31 -10.22 19.01
CA GLN A 115 1.69 -11.30 18.11
C GLN A 115 0.53 -11.67 17.19
N ARG A 116 0.80 -11.78 15.91
CA ARG A 116 -0.20 -12.19 14.90
C ARG A 116 0.35 -13.33 14.06
N HIS A 117 -0.41 -14.38 13.98
CA HIS A 117 -0.22 -15.47 13.02
C HIS A 117 -1.58 -15.72 12.35
N THR A 118 -1.73 -15.28 11.13
CA THR A 118 -2.98 -15.35 10.39
C THR A 118 -2.77 -15.98 9.02
N ALA A 119 -3.73 -16.79 8.60
CA ALA A 119 -3.71 -17.41 7.28
C ALA A 119 -5.12 -17.42 6.68
N GLY A 120 -5.19 -17.56 5.37
CA GLY A 120 -6.46 -17.59 4.69
C GLY A 120 -6.33 -17.73 3.18
N TRP A 121 -7.41 -17.36 2.52
CA TRP A 121 -7.49 -17.39 1.07
C TRP A 121 -8.11 -16.09 0.53
N ALA A 122 -7.86 -15.82 -0.74
CA ALA A 122 -8.47 -14.72 -1.46
C ALA A 122 -8.78 -15.12 -2.89
N VAL A 123 -9.81 -14.51 -3.46
CA VAL A 123 -10.14 -14.61 -4.89
C VAL A 123 -10.27 -13.20 -5.45
N ASN A 124 -9.64 -12.95 -6.58
CA ASN A 124 -9.69 -11.68 -7.28
C ASN A 124 -10.11 -11.93 -8.74
N LEU A 125 -11.09 -11.17 -9.20
CA LEU A 125 -11.49 -11.08 -10.60
C LEU A 125 -10.96 -9.77 -11.17
N ASN A 126 -10.20 -9.85 -12.26
CA ASN A 126 -9.65 -8.69 -12.94
C ASN A 126 -10.20 -8.60 -14.35
N HIS A 127 -10.56 -7.40 -14.75
CA HIS A 127 -11.02 -7.06 -16.08
C HIS A 127 -10.21 -5.87 -16.60
N GLN A 128 -9.57 -6.03 -17.74
CA GLN A 128 -8.90 -4.96 -18.48
C GLN A 128 -9.60 -4.75 -19.82
N GLU A 129 -9.91 -3.50 -20.14
CA GLU A 129 -10.56 -3.10 -21.37
C GLU A 129 -9.77 -1.98 -22.06
N TYR A 130 -9.56 -2.09 -23.37
CA TYR A 130 -8.99 -1.05 -24.22
C TYR A 130 -10.11 -0.35 -24.96
N ILE A 131 -10.36 0.92 -24.64
CA ILE A 131 -11.45 1.75 -25.24
C ILE A 131 -10.78 2.91 -25.99
N GLY A 132 -10.65 2.78 -27.31
CA GLY A 132 -9.86 3.73 -28.08
C GLY A 132 -8.42 3.75 -27.58
N ASN A 133 -7.95 4.92 -27.14
CA ASN A 133 -6.62 5.10 -26.56
C ASN A 133 -6.58 4.85 -25.04
N ALA A 134 -7.74 4.68 -24.41
CA ALA A 134 -7.82 4.50 -22.96
C ALA A 134 -7.68 3.02 -22.56
N VAL A 135 -7.08 2.79 -21.40
CA VAL A 135 -7.02 1.49 -20.74
C VAL A 135 -7.79 1.59 -19.42
N VAL A 136 -8.82 0.77 -19.27
CA VAL A 136 -9.61 0.65 -18.05
C VAL A 136 -9.28 -0.68 -17.38
N ASN A 137 -8.96 -0.65 -16.09
CA ASN A 137 -8.74 -1.84 -15.28
C ASN A 137 -9.77 -1.86 -14.16
N LEU A 138 -10.46 -2.97 -13.96
CA LEU A 138 -11.40 -3.19 -12.88
C LEU A 138 -11.01 -4.44 -12.11
N GLY A 139 -11.06 -4.37 -10.79
CA GLY A 139 -10.77 -5.47 -9.88
C GLY A 139 -11.89 -5.65 -8.87
N LEU A 140 -12.24 -6.89 -8.59
CA LEU A 140 -13.13 -7.26 -7.49
C LEU A 140 -12.44 -8.37 -6.69
N GLY A 141 -12.20 -8.10 -5.41
CA GLY A 141 -11.51 -9.00 -4.50
C GLY A 141 -12.40 -9.45 -3.35
N TYR A 142 -12.20 -10.69 -2.92
CA TYR A 142 -12.72 -11.20 -1.66
C TYR A 142 -11.58 -11.90 -0.91
N LYS A 143 -11.32 -11.46 0.32
CA LYS A 143 -10.29 -12.01 1.20
C LYS A 143 -10.92 -12.55 2.47
N ARG A 144 -10.50 -13.75 2.88
CA ARG A 144 -11.00 -14.40 4.09
C ARG A 144 -9.85 -14.97 4.91
N GLY A 145 -9.80 -14.60 6.18
CA GLY A 145 -8.99 -15.27 7.19
C GLY A 145 -9.63 -16.58 7.65
N THR A 146 -8.82 -17.55 7.97
CA THR A 146 -9.25 -18.88 8.44
C THR A 146 -8.45 -19.28 9.67
N GLY A 147 -8.76 -20.46 10.25
CA GLY A 147 -7.95 -21.08 11.29
C GLY A 147 -6.82 -21.99 10.77
N ALA A 148 -6.52 -21.92 9.45
CA ALA A 148 -5.44 -22.71 8.85
C ALA A 148 -4.06 -22.28 9.36
N ASP A 149 -3.07 -23.16 9.22
CA ASP A 149 -1.67 -22.90 9.60
C ASP A 149 -1.53 -22.45 11.07
N ASN A 150 -2.30 -23.06 11.98
CA ASN A 150 -2.33 -22.72 13.41
C ASN A 150 -2.58 -21.23 13.69
N SER A 151 -3.38 -20.57 12.84
CA SER A 151 -3.69 -19.14 12.99
C SER A 151 -4.24 -18.83 14.37
N LEU A 152 -3.62 -17.86 15.04
CA LEU A 152 -4.00 -17.38 16.37
C LEU A 152 -5.32 -16.60 16.28
N ARG A 153 -6.14 -16.71 17.31
CA ARG A 153 -7.25 -15.78 17.49
C ARG A 153 -6.72 -14.41 17.86
N ALA A 154 -7.33 -13.37 17.34
CA ALA A 154 -7.00 -12.02 17.77
C ALA A 154 -7.53 -11.79 19.20
N PRO A 155 -6.76 -11.20 20.12
CA PRO A 155 -7.26 -10.87 21.46
C PRO A 155 -8.50 -9.98 21.42
N GLU A 156 -8.63 -9.13 20.43
CA GLU A 156 -9.77 -8.25 20.18
C GLU A 156 -11.08 -9.02 19.92
N GLU A 157 -11.00 -10.32 19.59
CA GLU A 157 -12.19 -11.17 19.39
C GLU A 157 -13.05 -11.30 20.66
N GLU A 158 -12.44 -11.23 21.85
CA GLU A 158 -13.14 -11.29 23.12
C GLU A 158 -14.07 -10.10 23.33
N PHE A 159 -13.72 -8.95 22.75
CA PHE A 159 -14.49 -7.71 22.83
C PHE A 159 -15.34 -7.46 21.59
N GLY A 160 -15.25 -8.32 20.56
CA GLY A 160 -15.96 -8.13 19.30
C GLY A 160 -15.40 -7.01 18.41
N GLU A 161 -14.21 -6.51 18.71
CA GLU A 161 -13.59 -5.34 18.05
C GLU A 161 -12.73 -5.71 16.85
N GLY A 162 -12.31 -6.97 16.72
CA GLY A 162 -11.49 -7.44 15.60
C GLY A 162 -11.45 -8.95 15.53
N THR A 163 -11.12 -9.52 14.35
CA THR A 163 -10.95 -10.97 14.21
C THR A 163 -9.85 -11.32 13.22
N SER A 164 -9.06 -12.34 13.53
CA SER A 164 -8.12 -12.95 12.59
C SER A 164 -8.81 -13.69 11.44
N ARG A 165 -10.12 -13.96 11.58
CA ARG A 165 -10.97 -14.62 10.57
C ARG A 165 -11.78 -13.61 9.75
N MET A 166 -11.12 -12.52 9.37
CA MET A 166 -11.74 -11.42 8.65
C MET A 166 -12.36 -11.84 7.32
N LYS A 167 -13.36 -11.07 6.89
CA LYS A 167 -13.99 -11.13 5.58
C LYS A 167 -14.01 -9.73 4.99
N ILE A 168 -13.27 -9.54 3.91
CA ILE A 168 -13.05 -8.25 3.27
C ILE A 168 -13.42 -8.36 1.79
N ILE A 169 -14.15 -7.37 1.29
CA ILE A 169 -14.39 -7.15 -0.14
C ILE A 169 -13.59 -5.94 -0.57
N THR A 170 -12.89 -6.02 -1.69
CA THR A 170 -12.19 -4.90 -2.29
C THR A 170 -12.68 -4.64 -3.71
N VAL A 171 -12.68 -3.38 -4.11
CA VAL A 171 -12.92 -2.95 -5.47
C VAL A 171 -11.78 -2.03 -5.89
N ASP A 172 -11.21 -2.32 -7.03
CA ASP A 172 -10.16 -1.52 -7.66
C ASP A 172 -10.65 -1.04 -9.02
N ALA A 173 -10.39 0.22 -9.34
CA ALA A 173 -10.64 0.76 -10.67
C ALA A 173 -9.46 1.64 -11.09
N GLY A 174 -9.00 1.45 -12.32
CA GLY A 174 -7.91 2.22 -12.91
C GLY A 174 -8.27 2.71 -14.30
N LEU A 175 -7.90 3.93 -14.63
CA LEU A 175 -8.02 4.53 -15.94
C LEU A 175 -6.67 5.13 -16.34
N LEU A 176 -6.14 4.73 -17.48
CA LEU A 176 -5.06 5.42 -18.17
C LEU A 176 -5.61 5.95 -19.50
N TRP A 177 -5.65 7.25 -19.65
CA TRP A 177 -6.15 7.89 -20.86
C TRP A 177 -5.12 8.85 -21.44
N PRO A 178 -4.30 8.42 -22.44
CA PRO A 178 -3.43 9.31 -23.21
C PRO A 178 -4.26 10.09 -24.24
N PHE A 179 -3.98 11.39 -24.35
CA PHE A 179 -4.61 12.28 -25.31
C PHE A 179 -3.68 13.40 -25.75
N THR A 180 -4.02 14.11 -26.79
CA THR A 180 -3.29 15.27 -27.29
C THR A 180 -4.13 16.52 -27.18
N LEU A 181 -3.52 17.62 -26.74
CA LEU A 181 -4.14 18.96 -26.73
C LEU A 181 -3.24 19.89 -27.53
N GLY A 182 -3.69 20.24 -28.75
CA GLY A 182 -2.78 20.87 -29.72
C GLY A 182 -1.61 19.95 -30.05
N ASN A 183 -0.40 20.46 -29.87
CA ASN A 183 0.85 19.67 -30.10
C ASN A 183 1.39 19.02 -28.82
N GLN A 184 0.65 19.08 -27.72
CA GLN A 184 1.10 18.57 -26.42
C GLN A 184 0.54 17.17 -26.18
N GLN A 185 1.42 16.26 -25.73
CA GLN A 185 1.03 14.92 -25.31
C GLN A 185 0.72 14.92 -23.81
N LEU A 186 -0.49 14.53 -23.49
CA LEU A 186 -0.97 14.45 -22.11
C LEU A 186 -1.48 13.04 -21.82
N SER A 187 -1.51 12.68 -20.55
CA SER A 187 -2.28 11.53 -20.08
C SER A 187 -2.96 11.84 -18.75
N TYR A 188 -4.13 11.27 -18.58
CA TYR A 188 -4.84 11.27 -17.32
C TYR A 188 -4.78 9.87 -16.74
N ASP A 189 -4.20 9.75 -15.52
CA ASP A 189 -4.12 8.52 -14.76
C ASP A 189 -5.04 8.66 -13.55
N SER A 190 -5.96 7.74 -13.38
CA SER A 190 -6.85 7.70 -12.22
C SER A 190 -6.84 6.31 -11.62
N SER A 191 -6.75 6.21 -10.30
CA SER A 191 -6.87 4.94 -9.59
C SER A 191 -7.74 5.08 -8.35
N PHE A 192 -8.69 4.18 -8.20
CA PHE A 192 -9.60 4.08 -7.08
C PHE A 192 -9.41 2.73 -6.40
N HIS A 193 -9.36 2.75 -5.07
CA HIS A 193 -9.42 1.56 -4.23
C HIS A 193 -10.50 1.72 -3.17
N GLY A 194 -11.30 0.68 -2.99
CA GLY A 194 -12.31 0.63 -1.95
C GLY A 194 -12.27 -0.69 -1.19
N GLN A 195 -12.48 -0.62 0.11
CA GLN A 195 -12.53 -1.77 1.02
C GLN A 195 -13.82 -1.75 1.83
N TRP A 196 -14.46 -2.91 1.95
CA TRP A 196 -15.63 -3.14 2.81
C TRP A 196 -15.44 -4.40 3.64
N ASN A 197 -15.62 -4.25 4.94
CA ASN A 197 -15.58 -5.36 5.88
C ASN A 197 -16.96 -6.03 6.02
N LYS A 198 -16.95 -7.35 6.26
CA LYS A 198 -18.13 -8.15 6.65
C LYS A 198 -18.02 -8.66 8.08
N THR A 199 -16.88 -8.46 8.71
CA THR A 199 -16.56 -8.79 10.10
C THR A 199 -15.81 -7.63 10.71
N PRO A 200 -15.73 -7.48 12.04
CA PRO A 200 -14.78 -6.58 12.67
C PRO A 200 -13.35 -6.87 12.19
N LEU A 201 -12.54 -5.83 12.05
CA LEU A 201 -11.18 -5.96 11.56
C LEU A 201 -10.17 -5.55 12.64
N ILE A 202 -9.13 -6.35 12.80
CA ILE A 202 -7.94 -5.93 13.54
C ILE A 202 -7.27 -4.77 12.80
N THR A 203 -6.52 -3.94 13.52
CA THR A 203 -5.86 -2.73 12.98
C THR A 203 -5.06 -3.00 11.70
N GLN A 204 -4.35 -4.12 11.63
CA GLN A 204 -3.54 -4.51 10.47
C GLN A 204 -4.33 -4.83 9.19
N ASP A 205 -5.63 -5.07 9.29
CA ASP A 205 -6.51 -5.34 8.16
C ASP A 205 -7.42 -4.14 7.83
N GLN A 206 -7.34 -3.05 8.60
CA GLN A 206 -8.04 -1.79 8.32
C GLN A 206 -7.40 -1.06 7.14
N LEU A 207 -8.21 -0.29 6.43
CA LEU A 207 -7.72 0.62 5.39
C LEU A 207 -7.11 1.86 6.06
N SER A 208 -5.86 2.16 5.71
CA SER A 208 -5.15 3.35 6.18
C SER A 208 -5.01 4.36 5.04
N ILE A 209 -5.27 5.64 5.32
CA ILE A 209 -5.09 6.75 4.39
C ILE A 209 -4.20 7.83 5.01
N GLY A 210 -3.48 8.59 4.17
CA GLY A 210 -2.58 9.66 4.61
C GLY A 210 -1.10 9.31 4.45
N GLY A 211 -0.76 8.52 3.45
CA GLY A 211 0.62 8.19 3.11
C GLY A 211 0.86 8.16 1.60
N ARG A 212 2.10 7.95 1.23
CA ARG A 212 2.60 7.99 -0.15
C ARG A 212 1.80 7.14 -1.15
N TYR A 213 1.24 6.02 -0.71
CA TYR A 213 0.56 5.06 -1.58
C TYR A 213 -0.97 5.18 -1.56
N THR A 214 -1.51 6.06 -0.73
CA THR A 214 -2.95 6.25 -0.59
C THR A 214 -3.37 7.69 -0.88
N VAL A 215 -3.25 8.61 0.07
CA VAL A 215 -3.51 10.03 -0.15
C VAL A 215 -2.18 10.77 0.00
N ARG A 216 -1.56 11.13 -1.14
CA ARG A 216 -0.28 11.83 -1.17
C ARG A 216 -0.45 13.28 -0.67
N GLY A 217 0.65 13.88 -0.20
CA GLY A 217 0.64 15.20 0.42
C GLY A 217 0.68 15.12 1.94
N PHE A 218 0.65 13.92 2.51
CA PHE A 218 0.86 13.61 3.92
C PHE A 218 2.15 12.80 4.09
N ASP A 219 2.85 13.00 5.22
CA ASP A 219 4.13 12.34 5.53
C ASP A 219 4.00 10.84 5.87
N GLY A 220 2.81 10.41 6.28
CA GLY A 220 2.54 9.02 6.66
C GLY A 220 2.84 8.69 8.12
N GLU A 221 3.32 9.65 8.92
CA GLU A 221 3.58 9.44 10.35
C GLU A 221 2.27 9.28 11.14
N VAL A 222 1.27 10.09 10.78
CA VAL A 222 -0.09 9.95 11.31
C VAL A 222 -1.03 9.62 10.15
N THR A 223 -1.83 8.58 10.33
CA THR A 223 -2.80 8.12 9.33
C THR A 223 -4.20 8.05 9.92
N LEU A 224 -5.22 8.11 9.07
CA LEU A 224 -6.58 7.73 9.43
C LEU A 224 -6.84 6.30 8.98
N MET A 225 -7.42 5.49 9.87
CA MET A 225 -7.65 4.07 9.61
C MET A 225 -9.12 3.72 9.85
N GLY A 226 -9.62 2.73 9.15
CA GLY A 226 -10.98 2.25 9.36
C GLY A 226 -11.24 0.88 8.75
N GLU A 227 -12.27 0.19 9.22
CA GLU A 227 -12.65 -1.15 8.74
C GLU A 227 -13.11 -1.11 7.29
N ARG A 228 -13.65 0.01 6.85
CA ARG A 228 -14.08 0.28 5.49
C ARG A 228 -13.67 1.67 5.07
N GLY A 229 -13.53 1.85 3.77
CA GLY A 229 -13.14 3.15 3.22
C GLY A 229 -12.73 3.04 1.76
N TRP A 230 -12.23 4.13 1.25
CA TRP A 230 -11.75 4.24 -0.12
C TRP A 230 -10.73 5.35 -0.25
N TYR A 231 -9.88 5.27 -1.26
CA TYR A 231 -9.08 6.39 -1.73
C TYR A 231 -9.07 6.46 -3.26
N TRP A 232 -8.91 7.66 -3.75
CA TRP A 232 -8.92 7.98 -5.17
C TRP A 232 -7.76 8.91 -5.51
N ASN A 233 -6.86 8.43 -6.35
CA ASN A 233 -5.69 9.15 -6.83
C ASN A 233 -5.90 9.58 -8.28
N ASN A 234 -5.54 10.80 -8.60
CA ASN A 234 -5.68 11.36 -9.94
C ASN A 234 -4.41 12.08 -10.33
N ASN A 235 -3.91 11.88 -11.55
CA ASN A 235 -2.78 12.60 -12.11
C ASN A 235 -3.07 13.07 -13.51
N LEU A 236 -2.81 14.34 -13.78
CA LEU A 236 -2.69 14.88 -15.12
C LEU A 236 -1.21 14.99 -15.46
N ASN A 237 -0.74 14.22 -16.42
CA ASN A 237 0.66 14.16 -16.83
C ASN A 237 0.84 14.91 -18.14
N TRP A 238 1.91 15.68 -18.22
CA TRP A 238 2.37 16.34 -19.43
C TRP A 238 3.73 15.78 -19.84
N GLN A 239 3.80 15.19 -21.03
CA GLN A 239 5.05 14.70 -21.62
C GLN A 239 5.78 15.86 -22.31
N TYR A 240 6.74 16.48 -21.62
CA TYR A 240 7.42 17.67 -22.12
C TYR A 240 8.65 17.32 -22.98
N LYS A 241 9.28 16.15 -22.80
CA LYS A 241 10.44 15.74 -23.60
C LYS A 241 10.65 14.22 -23.54
N GLY A 242 10.63 13.56 -24.69
CA GLY A 242 10.92 12.14 -24.80
C GLY A 242 10.03 11.29 -23.85
N ARG A 243 10.63 10.64 -22.87
CA ARG A 243 9.93 9.84 -21.86
C ARG A 243 9.83 10.54 -20.49
N HIS A 244 10.05 11.84 -20.45
CA HIS A 244 10.00 12.63 -19.24
C HIS A 244 8.66 13.37 -19.12
N GLN A 245 8.05 13.32 -17.97
CA GLN A 245 6.74 13.89 -17.69
C GLN A 245 6.78 14.74 -16.44
N VAL A 246 6.04 15.83 -16.46
CA VAL A 246 5.61 16.58 -15.27
C VAL A 246 4.18 16.16 -14.98
N TYR A 247 3.80 16.03 -13.72
CA TYR A 247 2.41 15.76 -13.37
C TYR A 247 1.92 16.60 -12.21
N LEU A 248 0.61 16.83 -12.26
CA LEU A 248 -0.17 17.39 -11.15
C LEU A 248 -1.12 16.30 -10.66
N GLY A 249 -1.14 16.07 -9.36
CA GLY A 249 -2.00 15.06 -8.75
C GLY A 249 -2.92 15.64 -7.69
N LEU A 250 -4.12 15.06 -7.60
CA LEU A 250 -5.12 15.32 -6.57
C LEU A 250 -5.63 14.00 -6.03
N ASP A 251 -5.46 13.81 -4.72
CA ASP A 251 -5.85 12.59 -4.03
C ASP A 251 -6.86 12.90 -2.95
N VAL A 252 -7.81 12.00 -2.76
CA VAL A 252 -8.78 12.05 -1.68
C VAL A 252 -9.01 10.65 -1.13
N GLY A 253 -9.23 10.56 0.18
CA GLY A 253 -9.56 9.30 0.83
C GLY A 253 -10.49 9.51 2.01
N HIS A 254 -11.28 8.48 2.29
CA HIS A 254 -12.24 8.45 3.38
C HIS A 254 -12.24 7.09 4.05
N VAL A 255 -12.24 7.07 5.37
CA VAL A 255 -12.36 5.87 6.19
C VAL A 255 -13.60 5.95 7.07
N SER A 256 -14.17 4.80 7.40
CA SER A 256 -15.35 4.70 8.25
C SER A 256 -15.41 3.35 8.95
N GLY A 257 -16.27 3.25 9.94
CA GLY A 257 -16.47 2.08 10.77
C GLY A 257 -16.31 2.43 12.25
N PRO A 258 -16.55 1.47 13.17
CA PRO A 258 -16.49 1.71 14.60
C PRO A 258 -15.15 2.29 15.09
N SER A 259 -14.00 1.81 14.57
CA SER A 259 -12.68 2.31 14.96
C SER A 259 -12.46 3.80 14.64
N THR A 260 -13.27 4.39 13.75
CA THR A 260 -13.12 5.79 13.36
C THR A 260 -13.81 6.77 14.32
N GLU A 261 -14.57 6.31 15.29
CA GLU A 261 -15.31 7.18 16.23
C GLU A 261 -14.38 7.95 17.16
N MET A 262 -13.25 7.36 17.52
CA MET A 262 -12.23 7.96 18.38
C MET A 262 -11.14 8.74 17.61
N GLN A 263 -11.22 8.80 16.28
CA GLN A 263 -10.22 9.49 15.46
C GLN A 263 -10.58 10.97 15.28
N LEU A 264 -9.58 11.78 14.96
CA LEU A 264 -9.72 13.22 14.71
C LEU A 264 -10.65 13.55 13.54
N GLY A 265 -10.87 12.59 12.66
CA GLY A 265 -11.75 12.72 11.49
C GLY A 265 -11.67 11.50 10.58
N LYS A 266 -12.26 11.60 9.40
CA LYS A 266 -12.46 10.45 8.50
C LYS A 266 -11.98 10.70 7.07
N THR A 267 -11.60 11.92 6.72
CA THR A 267 -11.29 12.31 5.33
C THR A 267 -9.98 13.06 5.26
N LEU A 268 -9.17 12.73 4.26
CA LEU A 268 -7.96 13.46 3.87
C LEU A 268 -8.02 13.77 2.38
N ALA A 269 -7.49 14.95 1.99
CA ALA A 269 -7.23 15.27 0.60
C ALA A 269 -5.87 15.97 0.46
N GLY A 270 -5.13 15.63 -0.59
CA GLY A 270 -3.81 16.18 -0.85
C GLY A 270 -3.59 16.49 -2.33
N ALA A 271 -2.64 17.38 -2.58
CA ALA A 271 -2.16 17.71 -3.92
C ALA A 271 -0.68 17.41 -4.04
N VAL A 272 -0.27 17.02 -5.22
CA VAL A 272 1.14 16.77 -5.54
C VAL A 272 1.51 17.36 -6.89
N ILE A 273 2.76 17.79 -7.00
CA ILE A 273 3.42 18.05 -8.27
C ILE A 273 4.65 17.16 -8.34
N GLY A 274 4.92 16.58 -9.49
CA GLY A 274 6.06 15.68 -9.62
C GLY A 274 6.63 15.59 -11.02
N PHE A 275 7.78 14.94 -11.06
CA PHE A 275 8.54 14.64 -12.26
C PHE A 275 8.78 13.14 -12.31
N LYS A 276 8.41 12.50 -13.40
CA LYS A 276 8.68 11.09 -13.63
C LYS A 276 9.24 10.85 -15.02
N GLY A 277 9.99 9.79 -15.18
CA GLY A 277 10.54 9.50 -16.48
C GLY A 277 11.43 8.27 -16.51
N GLN A 278 12.02 8.07 -17.68
CA GLN A 278 12.89 6.95 -17.96
C GLN A 278 14.21 7.44 -18.56
N ILE A 279 15.32 6.93 -18.02
CA ILE A 279 16.68 7.15 -18.51
C ILE A 279 17.28 5.80 -18.94
N LYS A 280 17.91 5.76 -20.10
CA LYS A 280 18.66 4.59 -20.58
C LYS A 280 20.15 4.82 -20.36
N ALA A 281 20.72 4.11 -19.38
CA ALA A 281 22.14 4.16 -19.07
C ALA A 281 22.59 2.82 -18.47
N GLY A 282 23.18 1.95 -19.28
CA GLY A 282 23.56 0.59 -18.88
C GLY A 282 22.39 -0.33 -18.48
N GLY A 283 21.16 0.06 -18.81
CA GLY A 283 19.88 -0.51 -18.45
C GLY A 283 18.80 0.56 -18.49
N GLN A 284 17.64 0.30 -17.91
CA GLN A 284 16.52 1.24 -17.88
C GLN A 284 16.29 1.70 -16.44
N TRP A 285 16.42 3.01 -16.21
CA TRP A 285 16.17 3.67 -14.93
C TRP A 285 14.83 4.38 -15.00
N TYR A 286 13.92 4.07 -14.08
CA TYR A 286 12.65 4.77 -13.90
C TYR A 286 12.75 5.59 -12.63
N TYR A 287 12.45 6.88 -12.73
CA TYR A 287 12.41 7.76 -11.58
C TYR A 287 11.05 8.43 -11.44
N ASP A 288 10.67 8.70 -10.21
CA ASP A 288 9.52 9.52 -9.84
C ASP A 288 9.89 10.32 -8.60
N ILE A 289 9.81 11.64 -8.69
CA ILE A 289 10.11 12.58 -7.62
C ILE A 289 8.92 13.51 -7.51
N PHE A 290 8.36 13.67 -6.32
CA PHE A 290 7.24 14.57 -6.11
C PHE A 290 7.36 15.38 -4.82
N ALA A 291 6.70 16.54 -4.81
CA ALA A 291 6.39 17.31 -3.62
C ALA A 291 4.88 17.41 -3.46
N GLY A 292 4.38 17.20 -2.25
CA GLY A 292 2.96 17.20 -1.94
C GLY A 292 2.61 18.06 -0.74
N LYS A 293 1.35 18.48 -0.70
CA LYS A 293 0.78 19.24 0.43
C LYS A 293 -0.61 18.73 0.77
N PRO A 294 -0.99 18.75 2.07
CA PRO A 294 -2.38 18.59 2.48
C PRO A 294 -3.25 19.71 1.90
N ILE A 295 -4.40 19.37 1.31
CA ILE A 295 -5.45 20.32 0.91
C ILE A 295 -6.54 20.34 1.96
N TYR A 296 -6.94 19.18 2.45
CA TYR A 296 -7.93 19.03 3.49
C TYR A 296 -7.48 17.98 4.50
N LYS A 297 -7.54 18.35 5.77
CA LYS A 297 -7.29 17.47 6.91
C LYS A 297 -8.17 17.86 8.09
N PRO A 298 -8.49 16.93 9.00
CA PRO A 298 -9.18 17.26 10.24
C PRO A 298 -8.41 18.26 11.09
N GLN A 299 -9.14 19.01 11.91
CA GLN A 299 -8.53 19.88 12.92
C GLN A 299 -7.66 19.03 13.87
N TYR A 300 -6.50 19.55 14.24
CA TYR A 300 -5.48 18.87 15.07
C TYR A 300 -4.77 17.67 14.43
N PHE A 301 -5.11 17.25 13.21
CA PHE A 301 -4.35 16.24 12.50
C PHE A 301 -2.93 16.75 12.18
N ARG A 302 -1.92 16.11 12.77
CA ARG A 302 -0.51 16.49 12.61
C ARG A 302 0.02 15.90 11.33
N THR A 303 0.73 16.67 10.57
CA THR A 303 1.47 16.26 9.36
C THR A 303 2.34 17.44 8.91
N ASP A 304 3.40 17.17 8.22
CA ASP A 304 4.26 18.18 7.61
C ASP A 304 3.49 19.05 6.60
N ARG A 305 3.92 20.31 6.49
CA ARG A 305 3.33 21.25 5.52
C ARG A 305 3.63 20.88 4.08
N THR A 306 4.77 20.25 3.84
CA THR A 306 5.20 19.79 2.52
C THR A 306 5.98 18.51 2.69
N ASN A 307 5.59 17.49 1.96
CA ASN A 307 6.20 16.20 1.95
C ASN A 307 6.87 15.97 0.58
N VAL A 308 8.04 15.36 0.56
CA VAL A 308 8.78 15.04 -0.67
C VAL A 308 9.00 13.54 -0.71
N GLY A 309 8.65 12.94 -1.83
CA GLY A 309 8.89 11.52 -2.07
C GLY A 309 9.67 11.29 -3.36
N PHE A 310 10.45 10.22 -3.39
CA PHE A 310 11.11 9.77 -4.61
C PHE A 310 11.08 8.25 -4.73
N SER A 311 11.11 7.75 -5.95
CA SER A 311 11.40 6.35 -6.25
C SER A 311 12.37 6.26 -7.41
N LEU A 312 13.24 5.26 -7.36
CA LEU A 312 14.18 4.94 -8.41
C LEU A 312 14.15 3.43 -8.63
N ASN A 313 13.83 3.00 -9.85
CA ASN A 313 13.77 1.60 -10.21
C ASN A 313 14.73 1.34 -11.38
N TYR A 314 15.47 0.25 -11.30
CA TYR A 314 16.39 -0.20 -12.33
C TYR A 314 15.93 -1.52 -12.92
N SER A 315 16.01 -1.65 -14.23
CA SER A 315 15.74 -2.88 -14.97
C SER A 315 16.84 -3.09 -16.04
N MET A 316 17.38 -4.27 -16.10
CA MET A 316 18.29 -4.71 -17.16
C MET A 316 17.52 -5.23 -18.37
#